data_f39c494f57e986452a5b8b4984dca1bb
#
_entry.id   f39c494f57e986452a5b8b4984dca1bb
#
_cell.length_a   1.000
_cell.length_b   1.000
_cell.length_c   1.000
_cell.angle_alpha   90.00
_cell.angle_beta   90.00
_cell.angle_gamma   90.00
#
_symmetry.space_group_name_H-M   'P 1'
#
loop_
_entity.id
_entity.type
_entity.pdbx_description
1 polymer ?
#
loop_
_entity_poly.entity_id
_entity_poly.type
_entity_poly.pdbx_seq_one_letter_code
_entity_poly.pdbx_strand_id
1 'polypeptide(L)'
;EISECLVGSEMCIRDSLIYLMKKLGEEKIDSILLEGGGELNFSALQSGIVNRIQAYISPKILGGKSAPSPVGGMGFDSPDSGIILCSPEITYFGNDILIEWEVTKCSQE
;
A
#
# COMPACT_ATOMS: atom_id res chain seq x y z
N GLU A 1 -7.16 -18.54 -12.02
CA GLU A 1 -6.96 -17.55 -13.06
C GLU A 1 -7.27 -16.15 -12.56
N ILE A 2 -6.36 -15.23 -12.81
CA ILE A 2 -6.54 -13.88 -12.29
C ILE A 2 -7.80 -13.24 -12.86
N SER A 3 -8.03 -13.43 -14.14
CA SER A 3 -9.12 -12.74 -14.82
C SER A 3 -10.48 -13.12 -14.25
N GLU A 4 -10.60 -14.28 -13.69
CA GLU A 4 -11.89 -14.70 -13.14
C GLU A 4 -12.24 -13.98 -11.86
N CYS A 5 -11.26 -13.40 -11.21
CA CYS A 5 -11.48 -12.74 -9.94
C CYS A 5 -11.62 -11.24 -10.07
N LEU A 6 -11.62 -10.70 -11.25
CA LEU A 6 -11.56 -9.26 -11.40
C LEU A 6 -12.90 -8.56 -11.28
N VAL A 7 -13.96 -9.31 -11.19
CA VAL A 7 -15.27 -8.71 -11.15
C VAL A 7 -15.70 -8.51 -9.71
N GLY A 8 -15.42 -7.35 -9.18
CA GLY A 8 -16.14 -6.85 -8.05
C GLY A 8 -15.79 -7.33 -6.66
N SER A 9 -14.87 -8.22 -6.49
CA SER A 9 -14.60 -8.75 -5.15
C SER A 9 -13.24 -8.33 -4.66
N GLU A 10 -13.18 -7.67 -3.50
CA GLU A 10 -11.91 -7.34 -2.86
C GLU A 10 -11.13 -8.59 -2.51
N MET A 11 -11.84 -9.64 -2.14
CA MET A 11 -11.23 -10.91 -1.86
C MET A 11 -10.49 -11.44 -3.08
N CYS A 12 -11.11 -11.34 -4.26
CA CYS A 12 -10.48 -11.79 -5.49
C CYS A 12 -9.27 -10.94 -5.85
N ILE A 13 -9.36 -9.64 -5.64
CA ILE A 13 -8.22 -8.77 -5.92
C ILE A 13 -7.05 -9.12 -5.02
N ARG A 14 -7.32 -9.35 -3.74
CA ARG A 14 -6.27 -9.73 -2.81
C ARG A 14 -5.60 -11.04 -3.21
N ASP A 15 -6.41 -12.02 -3.56
CA ASP A 15 -5.87 -13.32 -3.97
C ASP A 15 -5.05 -13.20 -5.24
N SER A 16 -5.49 -12.36 -6.16
CA SER A 16 -4.75 -12.12 -7.40
C SER A 16 -3.40 -11.47 -7.14
N LEU A 17 -3.35 -10.53 -6.21
CA LEU A 17 -2.10 -9.88 -5.88
C LEU A 17 -1.11 -10.86 -5.25
N ILE A 18 -1.58 -11.72 -4.37
CA ILE A 18 -0.73 -12.72 -3.76
C ILE A 18 -0.19 -13.67 -4.83
N TYR A 19 -1.07 -14.11 -5.73
CA TYR A 19 -0.66 -14.98 -6.81
C TYR A 19 0.39 -14.29 -7.69
N LEU A 20 0.16 -13.02 -8.01
CA LEU A 20 1.10 -12.27 -8.84
C LEU A 20 2.47 -12.19 -8.16
N MET A 21 2.50 -11.94 -6.85
CA MET A 21 3.77 -11.87 -6.14
C MET A 21 4.50 -13.20 -6.23
N LYS A 22 3.79 -14.31 -6.12
CA LYS A 22 4.41 -15.60 -6.25
C LYS A 22 5.00 -15.80 -7.64
N LYS A 23 4.24 -15.43 -8.67
CA LYS A 23 4.73 -15.57 -10.04
C LYS A 23 5.96 -14.73 -10.27
N LEU A 24 5.94 -13.49 -9.79
CA LEU A 24 7.09 -12.62 -9.98
C LEU A 24 8.31 -13.13 -9.23
N GLY A 25 8.11 -13.71 -8.05
CA GLY A 25 9.21 -14.33 -7.34
C GLY A 25 9.80 -15.50 -8.09
N GLU A 26 8.96 -16.31 -8.74
CA GLU A 26 9.44 -17.40 -9.56
C GLU A 26 10.27 -16.90 -10.73
N GLU A 27 9.96 -15.70 -11.21
CA GLU A 27 10.72 -15.05 -12.27
C GLU A 27 11.98 -14.36 -11.74
N LYS A 28 12.26 -14.51 -10.46
CA LYS A 28 13.45 -13.94 -9.80
C LYS A 28 13.45 -12.43 -9.76
N ILE A 29 12.27 -11.85 -9.64
CA ILE A 29 12.14 -10.41 -9.43
C ILE A 29 12.22 -10.16 -7.94
N ASP A 30 13.21 -9.33 -7.55
CA ASP A 30 13.52 -9.13 -6.15
C ASP A 30 12.66 -8.09 -5.48
N SER A 31 12.24 -7.07 -6.23
CA SER A 31 11.48 -5.99 -5.63
C SER A 31 10.57 -5.36 -6.66
N ILE A 32 9.52 -4.74 -6.18
CA ILE A 32 8.50 -4.12 -7.02
C ILE A 32 8.13 -2.81 -6.36
N LEU A 33 8.04 -1.76 -7.16
CA LEU A 33 7.54 -0.48 -6.72
C LEU A 33 6.09 -0.36 -7.18
N LEU A 34 5.19 -0.21 -6.22
CA LEU A 34 3.78 -0.06 -6.51
C LEU A 34 3.41 1.40 -6.44
N GLU A 35 2.92 1.93 -7.55
CA GLU A 35 2.54 3.34 -7.63
C GLU A 35 1.08 3.48 -8.03
N GLY A 36 0.26 2.52 -7.70
CA GLY A 36 -1.12 2.51 -8.13
C GLY A 36 -1.99 3.49 -7.37
N GLY A 37 -3.25 3.55 -7.74
CA GLY A 37 -4.20 4.40 -7.07
C GLY A 37 -4.58 3.90 -5.70
N GLY A 38 -5.44 4.68 -5.02
CA GLY A 38 -5.76 4.40 -3.62
C GLY A 38 -6.39 3.04 -3.39
N GLU A 39 -7.24 2.60 -4.30
CA GLU A 39 -7.88 1.30 -4.10
C GLU A 39 -6.91 0.15 -4.26
N LEU A 40 -6.03 0.23 -5.24
CA LEU A 40 -5.02 -0.81 -5.41
C LEU A 40 -4.06 -0.81 -4.23
N ASN A 41 -3.70 0.37 -3.75
CA ASN A 41 -2.83 0.45 -2.58
C ASN A 41 -3.48 -0.20 -1.37
N PHE A 42 -4.77 0.04 -1.17
CA PHE A 42 -5.46 -0.60 -0.06
C PHE A 42 -5.47 -2.12 -0.20
N SER A 43 -5.77 -2.60 -1.41
CA SER A 43 -5.79 -4.05 -1.64
C SER A 43 -4.43 -4.68 -1.39
N ALA A 44 -3.37 -4.01 -1.82
CA ALA A 44 -2.02 -4.51 -1.58
C ALA A 44 -1.69 -4.56 -0.09
N LEU A 45 -2.05 -3.51 0.65
CA LEU A 45 -1.81 -3.50 2.08
C LEU A 45 -2.62 -4.57 2.78
N GLN A 46 -3.88 -4.71 2.40
CA GLN A 46 -4.73 -5.71 3.00
C GLN A 46 -4.24 -7.12 2.74
N SER A 47 -3.65 -7.36 1.58
CA SER A 47 -3.17 -8.68 1.22
C SER A 47 -1.85 -9.06 1.90
N GLY A 48 -1.18 -8.09 2.52
CA GLY A 48 0.03 -8.39 3.28
C GLY A 48 1.29 -8.48 2.43
N ILE A 49 1.26 -7.99 1.21
CA ILE A 49 2.43 -8.12 0.33
C ILE A 49 3.35 -6.90 0.39
N VAL A 50 2.98 -5.85 1.10
CA VAL A 50 3.74 -4.60 1.11
C VAL A 50 4.77 -4.64 2.23
N ASN A 51 6.02 -4.34 1.91
CA ASN A 51 7.10 -4.32 2.90
C ASN A 51 7.47 -2.92 3.36
N ARG A 52 7.37 -1.93 2.48
CA ARG A 52 7.76 -0.56 2.80
C ARG A 52 6.77 0.39 2.18
N ILE A 53 6.63 1.53 2.84
CA ILE A 53 5.79 2.60 2.34
C ILE A 53 6.63 3.85 2.21
N GLN A 54 6.47 4.54 1.09
CA GLN A 54 7.11 5.81 0.84
C GLN A 54 6.02 6.85 0.61
N ALA A 55 6.02 7.89 1.44
CA ALA A 55 5.03 8.96 1.33
C ALA A 55 5.74 10.27 1.10
N TYR A 56 5.47 10.88 -0.04
CA TYR A 56 6.01 12.21 -0.36
C TYR A 56 4.99 13.26 0.03
N ILE A 57 5.44 14.26 0.72
CA ILE A 57 4.59 15.35 1.16
C ILE A 57 5.12 16.64 0.56
N SER A 58 4.27 17.30 -0.20
CA SER A 58 4.59 18.56 -0.84
C SER A 58 4.13 19.69 0.07
N PRO A 59 4.81 20.85 0.04
CA PRO A 59 4.44 21.97 0.92
C PRO A 59 3.28 22.78 0.31
N LYS A 60 2.19 22.11 -0.01
CA LYS A 60 1.01 22.72 -0.57
C LYS A 60 -0.22 22.14 0.07
N ILE A 61 -1.21 22.97 0.27
CA ILE A 61 -2.50 22.56 0.79
C ILE A 61 -3.54 22.82 -0.29
N LEU A 62 -4.13 21.74 -0.79
CA LEU A 62 -5.13 21.87 -1.84
C LEU A 62 -6.55 21.76 -1.30
N GLY A 63 -6.74 20.90 -0.29
CA GLY A 63 -8.07 20.64 0.20
C GLY A 63 -8.91 19.91 -0.81
N GLY A 64 -10.21 19.95 -0.58
CA GLY A 64 -11.14 19.35 -1.51
C GLY A 64 -11.79 18.11 -0.94
N LYS A 65 -13.11 18.15 -0.92
CA LYS A 65 -13.87 17.06 -0.34
C LYS A 65 -13.72 15.76 -1.12
N SER A 66 -13.55 15.87 -2.43
CA SER A 66 -13.43 14.70 -3.30
C SER A 66 -12.01 14.45 -3.76
N ALA A 67 -11.03 15.06 -3.09
CA ALA A 67 -9.64 14.83 -3.43
C ALA A 67 -9.28 13.36 -3.20
N PRO A 68 -8.49 12.78 -4.10
CA PRO A 68 -8.12 11.38 -3.93
C PRO A 68 -7.19 11.19 -2.73
N SER A 69 -7.32 10.03 -2.11
CA SER A 69 -6.51 9.64 -0.98
C SER A 69 -5.44 8.66 -1.44
N PRO A 70 -4.26 8.68 -0.81
CA PRO A 70 -3.23 7.68 -1.17
C PRO A 70 -3.65 6.26 -0.89
N VAL A 71 -4.51 6.03 0.10
CA VAL A 71 -5.02 4.69 0.37
C VAL A 71 -6.52 4.82 0.52
N GLY A 72 -7.25 4.18 -0.40
CA GLY A 72 -8.70 4.23 -0.41
C GLY A 72 -9.30 2.90 -0.03
N GLY A 73 -10.20 2.40 -0.88
CA GLY A 73 -10.86 1.13 -0.64
C GLY A 73 -11.88 1.22 0.47
N MET A 74 -12.22 0.08 1.03
CA MET A 74 -13.22 0.04 2.09
C MET A 74 -12.69 0.50 3.45
N GLY A 75 -11.38 0.49 3.60
CA GLY A 75 -10.78 0.84 4.87
C GLY A 75 -10.87 -0.29 5.88
N PHE A 76 -10.21 -0.08 7.01
CA PHE A 76 -10.29 -1.04 8.12
C PHE A 76 -11.35 -0.57 9.09
N ASP A 77 -11.95 -1.53 9.80
CA ASP A 77 -13.12 -1.26 10.63
C ASP A 77 -12.80 -0.38 11.84
N SER A 78 -11.59 -0.48 12.35
CA SER A 78 -11.22 0.28 13.54
C SER A 78 -9.72 0.59 13.47
N PRO A 79 -9.26 1.56 14.27
CA PRO A 79 -7.83 1.83 14.30
C PRO A 79 -6.98 0.61 14.69
N ASP A 80 -7.56 -0.27 15.51
CA ASP A 80 -6.79 -1.44 15.95
C ASP A 80 -6.54 -2.43 14.83
N SER A 81 -7.37 -2.45 13.80
CA SER A 81 -7.20 -3.38 12.71
C SER A 81 -6.40 -2.80 11.56
N GLY A 82 -5.98 -1.56 11.66
CA GLY A 82 -5.21 -0.92 10.61
C GLY A 82 -3.81 -1.48 10.49
N ILE A 83 -3.15 -1.07 9.43
CA ILE A 83 -1.77 -1.48 9.18
C ILE A 83 -0.85 -0.65 10.06
N ILE A 84 0.04 -1.31 10.76
CA ILE A 84 0.99 -0.64 11.66
C ILE A 84 2.31 -0.47 10.93
N LEU A 85 2.86 0.72 11.05
CA LEU A 85 4.12 1.07 10.43
C LEU A 85 5.16 1.33 11.50
N CYS A 86 6.42 1.03 11.19
CA CYS A 86 7.48 1.31 12.14
C CYS A 86 8.75 1.73 11.41
N SER A 87 9.74 2.14 12.18
CA SER A 87 11.06 2.55 11.70
C SER A 87 10.99 3.69 10.71
N PRO A 88 10.38 4.83 11.09
CA PRO A 88 10.28 5.94 10.17
C PRO A 88 11.64 6.55 9.86
N GLU A 89 11.83 6.90 8.59
CA GLU A 89 12.97 7.67 8.14
C GLU A 89 12.46 8.86 7.35
N ILE A 90 13.00 10.02 7.62
CA ILE A 90 12.57 11.25 6.98
C ILE A 90 13.73 11.81 6.18
N THR A 91 13.45 12.12 4.91
CA THR A 91 14.43 12.75 4.04
C THR A 91 13.83 14.04 3.50
N TYR A 92 14.63 15.09 3.47
CA TYR A 92 14.19 16.38 2.99
C TYR A 92 14.75 16.61 1.59
N PHE A 93 13.87 17.02 0.69
CA PHE A 93 14.24 17.42 -0.66
C PHE A 93 13.76 18.86 -0.84
N GLY A 94 14.58 19.81 -0.43
CA GLY A 94 14.14 21.19 -0.37
C GLY A 94 13.01 21.30 0.64
N ASN A 95 11.85 21.74 0.18
CA ASN A 95 10.69 21.85 1.05
C ASN A 95 9.80 20.62 1.00
N ASP A 96 10.13 19.64 0.15
CA ASP A 96 9.40 18.39 0.10
C ASP A 96 9.95 17.44 1.13
N ILE A 97 9.09 16.55 1.61
CA ILE A 97 9.48 15.57 2.62
C ILE A 97 9.12 14.18 2.13
N LEU A 98 10.08 13.28 2.25
CA LEU A 98 9.81 11.86 2.04
C LEU A 98 9.85 11.17 3.38
N ILE A 99 8.79 10.46 3.72
CA ILE A 99 8.75 9.64 4.91
C ILE A 99 8.65 8.19 4.47
N GLU A 100 9.55 7.36 4.99
CA GLU A 100 9.55 5.94 4.69
C GLU A 100 9.32 5.15 5.95
N TRP A 101 8.49 4.14 5.88
CA TRP A 101 8.24 3.22 6.99
C TRP A 101 8.34 1.81 6.50
N GLU A 102 8.58 0.91 7.42
CA GLU A 102 8.40 -0.51 7.18
C GLU A 102 7.00 -0.92 7.59
N VAL A 103 6.36 -1.70 6.73
CA VAL A 103 5.12 -2.37 7.07
C VAL A 103 5.55 -3.62 7.78
N THR A 104 5.41 -3.61 9.11
CA THR A 104 6.22 -4.54 9.83
C THR A 104 5.41 -5.43 10.71
N LYS A 105 6.06 -6.48 11.04
CA LYS A 105 5.60 -7.36 12.08
C LYS A 105 6.05 -6.91 13.46
N CYS A 106 6.69 -5.76 13.55
CA CYS A 106 7.13 -5.27 14.83
C CYS A 106 5.97 -5.08 15.79
N SER A 107 4.79 -4.75 15.26
CA SER A 107 3.63 -4.53 16.10
C SER A 107 2.92 -5.83 16.47
N GLN A 108 3.32 -6.92 15.90
CA GLN A 108 2.69 -8.20 16.17
C GLN A 108 3.32 -8.93 17.33
N GLU A 109 4.34 -8.34 17.89
CA GLU A 109 5.01 -8.93 19.04
C GLU A 109 4.31 -8.72 20.37
#